data_7ffd202bc725505a66c50709f0ad27d9
#
_entry.id   7ffd202bc725505a66c50709f0ad27d9
#
_cell.length_a   1.000
_cell.length_b   1.000
_cell.length_c   1.000
_cell.angle_alpha   90.00
_cell.angle_beta   90.00
_cell.angle_gamma   90.00
#
_symmetry.space_group_name_H-M   'P 1'
#
loop_
_entity.id
_entity.type
_entity.pdbx_description
1 polymer ?
#
loop_
_entity_poly.entity_id
_entity_poly.type
_entity_poly.pdbx_seq_one_letter_code
_entity_poly.pdbx_strand_id
1 'polypeptide(L)'
;MSNGANTVYQQPKEEGTLIPEAIRNFCNGQDLRAKLNGAIRLSTVDEDGWPHAAMLSAGEVLITKAGTFSIAIWPGSSTAKNLARDRRMTITLPGDGGLYEIRLKAEALDDQSTKAPLKLFSARVLHVKKHAAAYADVASGVTFHIKVGQEEEVLRRWQGQIDLLRATEPK
;
A
#
# COMPACT_ATOMS: atom_id res chain seq x y z
N MET A 1 38.61 7.40 -27.28
CA MET A 1 37.45 6.49 -27.45
C MET A 1 36.74 6.47 -26.09
N SER A 2 35.71 7.28 -25.91
CA SER A 2 35.00 7.38 -24.66
C SER A 2 34.03 6.21 -24.55
N ASN A 3 34.24 5.34 -23.57
CA ASN A 3 33.25 4.40 -23.13
C ASN A 3 32.05 5.20 -22.59
N GLY A 4 31.05 5.39 -23.45
CA GLY A 4 29.72 5.80 -23.02
C GLY A 4 29.12 4.70 -22.15
N ALA A 5 29.50 4.69 -20.89
CA ALA A 5 28.87 3.82 -19.92
C ALA A 5 27.37 4.13 -19.93
N ASN A 6 26.59 3.11 -20.17
CA ASN A 6 25.15 3.10 -20.21
C ASN A 6 24.61 3.53 -18.84
N THR A 7 24.51 4.83 -18.59
CA THR A 7 24.12 5.47 -17.33
C THR A 7 22.60 5.51 -17.12
N VAL A 8 21.84 4.85 -18.01
CA VAL A 8 20.38 4.98 -18.06
C VAL A 8 19.66 3.98 -17.15
N TYR A 9 20.28 2.83 -16.87
CA TYR A 9 19.65 1.80 -16.03
C TYR A 9 20.35 1.69 -14.67
N GLN A 10 19.60 1.90 -13.61
CA GLN A 10 20.03 1.59 -12.25
C GLN A 10 19.33 0.33 -11.77
N GLN A 11 20.11 -0.60 -11.22
CA GLN A 11 19.55 -1.75 -10.51
C GLN A 11 18.72 -1.26 -9.32
N PRO A 12 17.53 -1.85 -9.08
CA PRO A 12 16.77 -1.55 -7.88
C PRO A 12 17.61 -1.78 -6.62
N LYS A 13 17.58 -0.81 -5.72
CA LYS A 13 18.26 -0.94 -4.43
C LYS A 13 17.46 -1.86 -3.52
N GLU A 14 18.14 -2.86 -2.98
CA GLU A 14 17.57 -3.78 -1.99
C GLU A 14 17.58 -3.12 -0.61
N GLU A 15 16.41 -3.02 0.03
CA GLU A 15 16.23 -2.44 1.37
C GLU A 15 15.91 -3.53 2.43
N GLY A 16 16.02 -4.81 2.07
CA GLY A 16 15.69 -5.94 2.95
C GLY A 16 14.22 -5.98 3.31
N THR A 17 13.90 -5.91 4.61
CA THR A 17 12.52 -5.87 5.13
C THR A 17 12.21 -4.55 5.84
N LEU A 18 13.14 -3.60 5.85
CA LEU A 18 12.95 -2.31 6.50
C LEU A 18 11.96 -1.45 5.70
N ILE A 19 10.90 -1.05 6.35
CA ILE A 19 9.92 -0.15 5.73
C ILE A 19 10.49 1.28 5.74
N PRO A 20 10.63 1.93 4.58
CA PRO A 20 11.14 3.30 4.50
C PRO A 20 10.26 4.30 5.25
N GLU A 21 10.88 5.36 5.75
CA GLU A 21 10.18 6.38 6.52
C GLU A 21 9.08 7.07 5.72
N ALA A 22 9.33 7.37 4.45
CA ALA A 22 8.32 7.95 3.54
C ALA A 22 7.05 7.10 3.47
N ILE A 23 7.19 5.77 3.43
CA ILE A 23 6.08 4.84 3.39
C ILE A 23 5.38 4.75 4.75
N ARG A 24 6.15 4.72 5.85
CA ARG A 24 5.57 4.78 7.20
C ARG A 24 4.74 6.02 7.39
N ASN A 25 5.24 7.18 6.98
CA ASN A 25 4.54 8.46 7.09
C ASN A 25 3.26 8.50 6.25
N PHE A 26 3.28 7.88 5.07
CA PHE A 26 2.07 7.80 4.25
C PHE A 26 1.00 6.88 4.88
N CYS A 27 1.41 5.75 5.43
CA CYS A 27 0.53 4.70 5.96
C CYS A 27 0.40 4.72 7.50
N ASN A 28 0.60 5.87 8.17
CA ASN A 28 0.51 5.99 9.63
C ASN A 28 -0.90 6.27 10.17
N GLY A 29 -1.88 6.43 9.29
CA GLY A 29 -3.26 6.77 9.66
C GLY A 29 -3.43 8.17 10.26
N GLN A 30 -2.47 9.08 10.02
CA GLN A 30 -2.50 10.49 10.43
C GLN A 30 -2.56 11.40 9.21
N ASP A 31 -2.97 12.65 9.42
CA ASP A 31 -3.01 13.69 8.38
C ASP A 31 -3.69 13.25 7.08
N LEU A 32 -4.81 12.53 7.19
CA LEU A 32 -5.52 11.92 6.06
C LEU A 32 -5.92 12.97 5.02
N ARG A 33 -6.22 14.21 5.44
CA ARG A 33 -6.54 15.31 4.51
C ARG A 33 -5.40 15.63 3.56
N ALA A 34 -4.17 15.64 4.03
CA ALA A 34 -2.98 15.86 3.19
C ALA A 34 -2.72 14.72 2.20
N LYS A 35 -3.35 13.57 2.41
CA LYS A 35 -3.19 12.34 1.62
C LYS A 35 -4.37 12.05 0.69
N LEU A 36 -5.35 12.98 0.61
CA LEU A 36 -6.59 12.76 -0.16
C LEU A 36 -6.38 12.39 -1.63
N ASN A 37 -5.31 12.88 -2.23
CA ASN A 37 -5.04 12.65 -3.66
C ASN A 37 -4.08 11.47 -3.93
N GLY A 38 -3.49 10.89 -2.89
CA GLY A 38 -2.52 9.81 -3.06
C GLY A 38 -3.18 8.43 -3.08
N ALA A 39 -2.82 7.62 -4.06
CA ALA A 39 -3.25 6.23 -4.15
C ALA A 39 -2.09 5.27 -3.89
N ILE A 40 -2.36 4.23 -3.11
CA ILE A 40 -1.48 3.08 -2.94
C ILE A 40 -1.83 2.10 -4.05
N ARG A 41 -0.90 1.83 -4.95
CA ARG A 41 -1.10 0.76 -5.93
C ARG A 41 -0.84 -0.59 -5.28
N LEU A 42 -1.81 -1.49 -5.41
CA LEU A 42 -1.75 -2.85 -4.94
C LEU A 42 -1.79 -3.81 -6.12
N SER A 43 -0.94 -4.82 -6.12
CA SER A 43 -0.99 -5.92 -7.08
C SER A 43 -1.14 -7.25 -6.35
N THR A 44 -2.03 -8.09 -6.84
CA THR A 44 -2.24 -9.48 -6.40
C THR A 44 -2.22 -10.39 -7.62
N VAL A 45 -2.25 -11.70 -7.42
CA VAL A 45 -2.31 -12.68 -8.52
C VAL A 45 -3.72 -13.23 -8.59
N ASP A 46 -4.34 -13.18 -9.77
CA ASP A 46 -5.68 -13.76 -9.98
C ASP A 46 -5.65 -15.29 -10.14
N GLU A 47 -6.81 -15.91 -10.34
CA GLU A 47 -6.93 -17.38 -10.45
C GLU A 47 -6.25 -17.94 -11.70
N ASP A 48 -6.11 -17.13 -12.74
CA ASP A 48 -5.44 -17.51 -13.99
C ASP A 48 -3.93 -17.23 -13.97
N GLY A 49 -3.41 -16.69 -12.87
CA GLY A 49 -2.00 -16.37 -12.68
C GLY A 49 -1.58 -14.98 -13.18
N TRP A 50 -2.53 -14.13 -13.57
CA TRP A 50 -2.24 -12.78 -14.01
C TRP A 50 -2.08 -11.80 -12.84
N PRO A 51 -1.20 -10.79 -12.98
CA PRO A 51 -1.16 -9.69 -12.04
C PRO A 51 -2.46 -8.88 -12.09
N HIS A 52 -3.18 -8.83 -10.97
CA HIS A 52 -4.36 -8.00 -10.80
C HIS A 52 -3.99 -6.70 -10.09
N ALA A 53 -4.30 -5.56 -10.69
CA ALA A 53 -4.02 -4.25 -10.13
C ALA A 53 -5.26 -3.67 -9.43
N ALA A 54 -5.04 -3.12 -8.25
CA ALA A 54 -6.03 -2.36 -7.50
C ALA A 54 -5.40 -1.09 -6.91
N MET A 55 -6.22 -0.20 -6.42
CA MET A 55 -5.79 1.01 -5.71
C MET A 55 -6.48 1.07 -4.36
N LEU A 56 -5.72 1.43 -3.36
CA LEU A 56 -6.19 1.71 -2.01
C LEU A 56 -5.90 3.17 -1.66
N SER A 57 -6.66 3.69 -0.75
CA SER A 57 -6.46 5.01 -0.17
C SER A 57 -5.61 4.95 1.11
N ALA A 58 -5.16 6.11 1.59
CA ALA A 58 -4.50 6.24 2.88
C ALA A 58 -5.39 5.82 4.07
N GLY A 59 -6.72 5.75 3.88
CA GLY A 59 -7.67 5.27 4.89
C GLY A 59 -7.82 3.75 4.96
N GLU A 60 -7.27 3.01 4.00
CA GLU A 60 -7.44 1.56 3.90
C GLU A 60 -6.19 0.77 4.28
N VAL A 61 -5.09 1.46 4.57
CA VAL A 61 -3.81 0.85 4.92
C VAL A 61 -3.21 1.53 6.14
N LEU A 62 -2.80 0.73 7.12
CA LEU A 62 -2.12 1.20 8.32
C LEU A 62 -0.86 0.36 8.55
N ILE A 63 0.27 1.00 8.81
CA ILE A 63 1.47 0.32 9.31
C ILE A 63 1.43 0.34 10.83
N THR A 64 1.42 -0.84 11.43
CA THR A 64 1.38 -1.03 12.88
C THR A 64 2.72 -0.67 13.54
N LYS A 65 2.73 -0.52 14.86
CA LYS A 65 3.98 -0.32 15.61
C LYS A 65 4.95 -1.50 15.44
N ALA A 66 4.44 -2.70 15.24
CA ALA A 66 5.24 -3.90 14.98
C ALA A 66 5.85 -3.94 13.56
N GLY A 67 5.50 -2.99 12.68
CA GLY A 67 6.00 -2.95 11.31
C GLY A 67 5.28 -3.90 10.36
N THR A 68 4.08 -4.33 10.69
CA THR A 68 3.17 -5.05 9.78
C THR A 68 2.18 -4.08 9.13
N PHE A 69 1.68 -4.45 7.96
CA PHE A 69 0.59 -3.71 7.31
C PHE A 69 -0.75 -4.30 7.75
N SER A 70 -1.63 -3.45 8.26
CA SER A 70 -3.06 -3.77 8.43
C SER A 70 -3.83 -3.14 7.28
N ILE A 71 -4.68 -3.92 6.61
CA ILE A 71 -5.31 -3.54 5.35
C ILE A 71 -6.80 -3.88 5.39
N ALA A 72 -7.64 -2.92 5.00
CA ALA A 72 -9.07 -3.07 4.88
C ALA A 72 -9.48 -3.18 3.40
N ILE A 73 -10.09 -4.29 3.01
CA ILE A 73 -10.45 -4.60 1.63
C ILE A 73 -11.95 -4.85 1.53
N TRP A 74 -12.56 -4.38 0.45
CA TRP A 74 -13.95 -4.67 0.14
C TRP A 74 -14.16 -6.18 -0.08
N PRO A 75 -15.08 -6.85 0.64
CA PRO A 75 -15.17 -8.32 0.64
C PRO A 75 -15.47 -8.95 -0.71
N GLY A 76 -16.27 -8.27 -1.55
CA GLY A 76 -16.65 -8.74 -2.89
C GLY A 76 -15.60 -8.50 -3.98
N SER A 77 -14.48 -7.83 -3.65
CA SER A 77 -13.47 -7.47 -4.65
C SER A 77 -12.63 -8.67 -5.10
N SER A 78 -12.10 -8.60 -6.32
CA SER A 78 -11.12 -9.57 -6.83
C SER A 78 -9.88 -9.61 -5.95
N THR A 79 -9.46 -8.47 -5.42
CA THR A 79 -8.34 -8.39 -4.46
C THR A 79 -8.56 -9.25 -3.23
N ALA A 80 -9.76 -9.18 -2.61
CA ALA A 80 -10.06 -9.99 -1.42
C ALA A 80 -10.06 -11.49 -1.74
N LYS A 81 -10.59 -11.89 -2.91
CA LYS A 81 -10.59 -13.28 -3.39
C LYS A 81 -9.15 -13.76 -3.64
N ASN A 82 -8.33 -12.95 -4.31
CA ASN A 82 -6.94 -13.27 -4.61
C ASN A 82 -6.12 -13.44 -3.32
N LEU A 83 -6.27 -12.54 -2.35
CA LEU A 83 -5.57 -12.63 -1.06
C LEU A 83 -6.01 -13.85 -0.23
N ALA A 84 -7.28 -14.22 -0.28
CA ALA A 84 -7.76 -15.43 0.38
C ALA A 84 -7.14 -16.71 -0.20
N ARG A 85 -6.89 -16.74 -1.52
CA ARG A 85 -6.32 -17.90 -2.22
C ARG A 85 -4.79 -17.94 -2.14
N ASP A 86 -4.12 -16.85 -2.51
CA ASP A 86 -2.66 -16.82 -2.74
C ASP A 86 -1.87 -16.17 -1.59
N ARG A 87 -2.47 -15.20 -0.89
CA ARG A 87 -1.87 -14.43 0.21
C ARG A 87 -0.72 -13.49 -0.20
N ARG A 88 -0.21 -13.55 -1.43
CA ARG A 88 0.86 -12.68 -1.91
C ARG A 88 0.31 -11.38 -2.45
N MET A 89 0.99 -10.30 -2.12
CA MET A 89 0.68 -8.98 -2.66
C MET A 89 1.94 -8.12 -2.77
N THR A 90 1.88 -7.15 -3.66
CA THR A 90 2.89 -6.12 -3.80
C THR A 90 2.23 -4.76 -3.72
N ILE A 91 2.74 -3.92 -2.84
CA ILE A 91 2.36 -2.50 -2.75
C ILE A 91 3.44 -1.68 -3.44
N THR A 92 3.04 -0.68 -4.21
CA THR A 92 3.96 0.31 -4.77
C THR A 92 3.54 1.72 -4.38
N LEU A 93 4.51 2.48 -3.91
CA LEU A 93 4.36 3.88 -3.48
C LEU A 93 5.61 4.69 -3.87
N PRO A 94 5.44 5.94 -4.28
CA PRO A 94 6.56 6.86 -4.47
C PRO A 94 7.16 7.28 -3.13
N GLY A 95 8.45 7.55 -3.12
CA GLY A 95 9.14 8.12 -1.96
C GLY A 95 10.62 8.32 -2.26
N ASP A 96 11.19 9.35 -1.65
CA ASP A 96 12.63 9.67 -1.74
C ASP A 96 13.17 9.70 -3.18
N GLY A 97 12.39 10.27 -4.11
CA GLY A 97 12.73 10.39 -5.53
C GLY A 97 12.63 9.08 -6.33
N GLY A 98 12.18 7.98 -5.73
CA GLY A 98 12.01 6.68 -6.37
C GLY A 98 10.62 6.07 -6.18
N LEU A 99 10.45 4.85 -6.67
CA LEU A 99 9.27 4.03 -6.47
C LEU A 99 9.64 2.84 -5.59
N TYR A 100 9.00 2.73 -4.43
CA TYR A 100 9.16 1.57 -3.57
C TYR A 100 8.22 0.44 -4.02
N GLU A 101 8.78 -0.76 -4.17
CA GLU A 101 8.09 -2.02 -4.33
C GLU A 101 8.20 -2.81 -3.03
N ILE A 102 7.08 -3.09 -2.38
CA ILE A 102 7.03 -3.79 -1.10
C ILE A 102 6.25 -5.09 -1.29
N ARG A 103 6.94 -6.21 -1.19
CA ARG A 103 6.33 -7.53 -1.24
C ARG A 103 5.88 -7.96 0.13
N LEU A 104 4.64 -8.41 0.21
CA LEU A 104 3.97 -8.74 1.45
C LEU A 104 3.33 -10.13 1.37
N LYS A 105 3.22 -10.78 2.53
CA LYS A 105 2.37 -11.95 2.71
C LYS A 105 1.25 -11.62 3.67
N ALA A 106 0.01 -11.68 3.18
CA ALA A 106 -1.20 -11.33 3.90
C ALA A 106 -1.85 -12.55 4.55
N GLU A 107 -2.45 -12.32 5.70
CA GLU A 107 -3.31 -13.27 6.40
C GLU A 107 -4.61 -12.59 6.75
N ALA A 108 -5.73 -13.25 6.48
CA ALA A 108 -7.03 -12.73 6.85
C ALA A 108 -7.14 -12.68 8.38
N LEU A 109 -7.65 -11.57 8.89
CA LEU A 109 -8.02 -11.45 10.30
C LEU A 109 -9.47 -11.89 10.46
N ASP A 110 -9.68 -12.90 11.31
CA ASP A 110 -11.02 -13.34 11.70
C ASP A 110 -11.55 -12.40 12.78
N ASP A 111 -12.02 -11.23 12.37
CA ASP A 111 -12.67 -10.32 13.29
C ASP A 111 -14.18 -10.46 13.21
N GLN A 112 -14.74 -11.30 14.08
CA GLN A 112 -16.18 -11.44 14.27
C GLN A 112 -16.81 -10.25 15.00
N SER A 113 -16.00 -9.33 15.55
CA SER A 113 -16.46 -8.20 16.33
C SER A 113 -16.82 -6.98 15.50
N THR A 114 -16.36 -6.90 14.25
CA THR A 114 -16.56 -5.73 13.41
C THR A 114 -17.86 -5.82 12.61
N LYS A 115 -18.76 -4.89 12.87
CA LYS A 115 -19.95 -4.64 12.03
C LYS A 115 -19.60 -3.97 10.70
N ALA A 116 -18.31 -3.74 10.42
CA ALA A 116 -17.89 -3.10 9.19
C ALA A 116 -17.91 -4.10 8.02
N PRO A 117 -18.47 -3.73 6.88
CA PRO A 117 -18.53 -4.59 5.71
C PRO A 117 -17.18 -4.67 4.98
N LEU A 118 -16.08 -4.85 5.72
CA LEU A 118 -14.72 -4.90 5.19
C LEU A 118 -14.04 -6.18 5.64
N LYS A 119 -13.21 -6.73 4.76
CA LYS A 119 -12.33 -7.84 5.08
C LYS A 119 -10.97 -7.28 5.48
N LEU A 120 -10.51 -7.66 6.67
CA LEU A 120 -9.26 -7.17 7.23
C LEU A 120 -8.16 -8.20 7.02
N PHE A 121 -6.97 -7.70 6.71
CA PHE A 121 -5.77 -8.50 6.52
C PHE A 121 -4.62 -7.90 7.34
N SER A 122 -3.84 -8.77 7.97
CA SER A 122 -2.51 -8.44 8.45
C SER A 122 -1.48 -8.94 7.44
N ALA A 123 -0.51 -8.10 7.09
CA ALA A 123 0.47 -8.48 6.08
C ALA A 123 1.90 -8.16 6.55
N ARG A 124 2.75 -9.18 6.59
CA ARG A 124 4.16 -9.03 6.92
C ARG A 124 5.00 -8.72 5.69
N VAL A 125 6.00 -7.87 5.87
CA VAL A 125 6.96 -7.53 4.82
C VAL A 125 7.86 -8.73 4.54
N LEU A 126 7.99 -9.07 3.27
CA LEU A 126 8.94 -10.07 2.79
C LEU A 126 10.17 -9.41 2.20
N HIS A 127 9.97 -8.31 1.47
CA HIS A 127 11.04 -7.66 0.74
C HIS A 127 10.66 -6.24 0.34
N VAL A 128 11.63 -5.34 0.39
CA VAL A 128 11.51 -3.94 -0.05
C VAL A 128 12.58 -3.64 -1.09
N LYS A 129 12.16 -3.07 -2.22
CA LYS A 129 13.05 -2.57 -3.27
C LYS A 129 12.74 -1.12 -3.56
N LYS A 130 13.76 -0.34 -3.86
CA LYS A 130 13.63 1.01 -4.40
C LYS A 130 14.09 1.04 -5.85
N HIS A 131 13.18 1.41 -6.72
CA HIS A 131 13.46 1.68 -8.14
C HIS A 131 13.71 3.17 -8.30
N ALA A 132 14.85 3.53 -8.86
CA ALA A 132 15.23 4.91 -9.14
C ALA A 132 15.90 4.99 -10.50
N ALA A 133 15.86 6.17 -11.13
CA ALA A 133 16.57 6.44 -12.36
C ALA A 133 17.68 7.47 -12.09
N ALA A 134 18.82 7.31 -12.73
CA ALA A 134 19.95 8.23 -12.54
C ALA A 134 19.68 9.64 -13.10
N TYR A 135 18.72 9.76 -14.00
CA TYR A 135 18.42 10.98 -14.77
C TYR A 135 17.09 11.64 -14.39
N ALA A 136 16.30 11.01 -13.50
CA ALA A 136 14.99 11.52 -13.13
C ALA A 136 14.55 11.04 -11.77
N ASP A 137 13.83 11.88 -11.05
CA ASP A 137 13.14 11.53 -9.81
C ASP A 137 11.68 11.17 -10.11
N VAL A 138 11.15 10.20 -9.37
CA VAL A 138 9.72 9.90 -9.39
C VAL A 138 8.98 11.00 -8.66
N ALA A 139 8.25 11.82 -9.41
CA ALA A 139 7.55 12.98 -8.88
C ALA A 139 6.26 12.60 -8.11
N SER A 140 5.54 11.57 -8.58
CA SER A 140 4.30 11.09 -7.95
C SER A 140 4.04 9.64 -8.32
N GLY A 141 3.18 8.98 -7.54
CA GLY A 141 2.55 7.72 -7.92
C GLY A 141 1.21 7.96 -8.62
N VAL A 142 0.32 6.98 -8.55
CA VAL A 142 -1.06 7.15 -8.99
C VAL A 142 -1.74 8.16 -8.08
N THR A 143 -2.43 9.12 -8.69
CA THR A 143 -3.23 10.12 -7.98
C THR A 143 -4.68 10.09 -8.44
N PHE A 144 -5.57 10.55 -7.59
CA PHE A 144 -6.98 10.76 -7.92
C PHE A 144 -7.48 12.07 -7.33
N HIS A 145 -8.57 12.58 -7.86
CA HIS A 145 -9.22 13.76 -7.32
C HIS A 145 -10.56 13.37 -6.71
N ILE A 146 -10.76 13.73 -5.44
CA ILE A 146 -12.06 13.56 -4.80
C ILE A 146 -13.07 14.47 -5.50
N LYS A 147 -14.25 13.94 -5.78
CA LYS A 147 -15.33 14.73 -6.39
C LYS A 147 -15.73 15.87 -5.46
N VAL A 148 -16.01 17.01 -6.06
CA VAL A 148 -16.40 18.22 -5.34
C VAL A 148 -17.54 17.93 -4.35
N GLY A 149 -17.36 18.37 -3.11
CA GLY A 149 -18.33 18.21 -2.03
C GLY A 149 -18.29 16.86 -1.31
N GLN A 150 -17.42 15.90 -1.71
CA GLN A 150 -17.33 14.59 -1.06
C GLN A 150 -16.15 14.43 -0.10
N GLU A 151 -15.30 15.44 0.03
CA GLU A 151 -14.07 15.35 0.83
C GLU A 151 -14.32 14.99 2.30
N GLU A 152 -15.28 15.67 2.95
CA GLU A 152 -15.57 15.45 4.37
C GLU A 152 -16.16 14.04 4.64
N GLU A 153 -17.00 13.55 3.72
CA GLU A 153 -17.54 12.19 3.82
C GLU A 153 -16.45 11.14 3.63
N VAL A 154 -15.56 11.33 2.66
CA VAL A 154 -14.41 10.47 2.41
C VAL A 154 -13.48 10.44 3.62
N LEU A 155 -13.14 11.59 4.18
CA LEU A 155 -12.28 11.68 5.38
C LEU A 155 -12.90 10.99 6.59
N ARG A 156 -14.19 11.16 6.83
CA ARG A 156 -14.91 10.49 7.92
C ARG A 156 -14.87 8.97 7.74
N ARG A 157 -15.09 8.49 6.52
CA ARG A 157 -14.99 7.06 6.19
C ARG A 157 -13.58 6.53 6.43
N TRP A 158 -12.55 7.23 5.93
CA TRP A 158 -11.17 6.84 6.11
C TRP A 158 -10.76 6.81 7.59
N GLN A 159 -11.18 7.80 8.36
CA GLN A 159 -10.92 7.82 9.80
C GLN A 159 -11.52 6.60 10.48
N GLY A 160 -12.77 6.26 10.18
CA GLY A 160 -13.42 5.05 10.71
C GLY A 160 -12.71 3.76 10.31
N GLN A 161 -12.18 3.67 9.09
CA GLN A 161 -11.39 2.53 8.62
C GLN A 161 -10.06 2.42 9.37
N ILE A 162 -9.35 3.53 9.56
CA ILE A 162 -8.09 3.56 10.33
C ILE A 162 -8.34 3.18 11.80
N ASP A 163 -9.41 3.66 12.40
CA ASP A 163 -9.76 3.30 13.79
C ASP A 163 -10.06 1.80 13.92
N LEU A 164 -10.74 1.23 12.92
CA LEU A 164 -10.97 -0.20 12.82
C LEU A 164 -9.65 -0.98 12.71
N LEU A 165 -8.73 -0.56 11.83
CA LEU A 165 -7.42 -1.20 11.66
C LEU A 165 -6.58 -1.12 12.94
N ARG A 166 -6.62 0.01 13.66
CA ARG A 166 -5.94 0.14 14.96
C ARG A 166 -6.49 -0.81 16.03
N ALA A 167 -7.80 -1.04 16.01
CA ALA A 167 -8.45 -1.94 16.98
C ALA A 167 -8.03 -3.41 16.81
N THR A 168 -7.50 -3.78 15.64
CA THR A 168 -7.00 -5.14 15.35
C THR A 168 -5.52 -5.34 15.70
N GLU A 169 -4.80 -4.28 16.14
CA GLU A 169 -3.43 -4.42 16.59
C GLU A 169 -3.37 -5.27 17.86
N PRO A 170 -2.44 -6.23 17.95
CA PRO A 170 -2.20 -6.95 19.19
C PRO A 170 -1.81 -5.98 20.29
N LYS A 171 -2.44 -6.12 21.47
CA LYS A 171 -2.12 -5.31 22.65
C LYS A 171 -0.77 -5.65 23.22
#